data_33ba757f06a6fc7baefa0db00700903d
#
_entry.id   33ba757f06a6fc7baefa0db00700903d
#
_cell.length_a   1.000
_cell.length_b   1.000
_cell.length_c   1.000
_cell.angle_alpha   90.00
_cell.angle_beta   90.00
_cell.angle_gamma   90.00
#
_symmetry.space_group_name_H-M   'P 1'
#
loop_
_entity.id
_entity.type
_entity.pdbx_description
1 polymer ?
#
loop_
_entity_poly.entity_id
_entity_poly.type
_entity_poly.pdbx_seq_one_letter_code
_entity_poly.pdbx_strand_id
1 'polypeptide(L)'
;EKIKKTFHEQIAENLIEQLKKGTAPWQKPWQPGDPLLTLPNNPTTGKNYKGINVLQLMSQGRTDPRWLTYKQAVNFGAQVRKGEKSTLVQHWKFADERIKKDDNGNPVLDSEGRQIKEQVKLERPRVFYASVFNAEQIDNLPKLDIKAPDWEPLDRAEQILQQSNAVIHHGENDRAFYRPSTDSIHLPHKHQFSAPEHYYATALHELGHWSGSETRLNRDLSHPFGSEGYAKEELRAEIASMLLGGELGIGHDPEQHAAYVGSWIKVLEEDPKEIFRAAADAEKIKDYVLSFSQ
;
A
#
# COMPACT_ATOMS: atom_id res chain seq x y z
N GLU A 1 -25.42 -19.14 -18.76
CA GLU A 1 -24.11 -19.40 -18.09
C GLU A 1 -23.63 -18.11 -17.44
N LYS A 2 -23.43 -18.12 -16.10
CA LYS A 2 -22.80 -16.98 -15.44
C LYS A 2 -21.34 -16.96 -15.87
N ILE A 3 -20.95 -15.96 -16.64
CA ILE A 3 -19.53 -15.72 -16.98
C ILE A 3 -18.76 -15.59 -15.64
N LYS A 4 -17.81 -16.47 -15.41
CA LYS A 4 -16.99 -16.48 -14.20
C LYS A 4 -16.08 -15.26 -14.26
N LYS A 5 -16.34 -14.27 -13.39
CA LYS A 5 -15.56 -13.04 -13.29
C LYS A 5 -14.09 -13.36 -13.00
N THR A 6 -13.21 -12.64 -13.62
CA THR A 6 -11.77 -12.72 -13.34
C THR A 6 -11.46 -12.23 -11.91
N PHE A 7 -10.31 -12.60 -11.39
CA PHE A 7 -9.81 -12.11 -10.09
C PHE A 7 -9.84 -10.58 -10.00
N HIS A 8 -9.41 -9.89 -11.06
CA HIS A 8 -9.37 -8.43 -11.12
C HIS A 8 -10.76 -7.81 -11.05
N GLU A 9 -11.71 -8.34 -11.81
CA GLU A 9 -13.10 -7.87 -11.80
C GLU A 9 -13.75 -8.04 -10.43
N GLN A 10 -13.51 -9.17 -9.76
CA GLN A 10 -14.07 -9.42 -8.44
C GLN A 10 -13.56 -8.43 -7.39
N ILE A 11 -12.25 -8.16 -7.38
CA ILE A 11 -11.65 -7.19 -6.43
C ILE A 11 -12.14 -5.79 -6.73
N ALA A 12 -12.11 -5.36 -7.99
CA ALA A 12 -12.55 -4.03 -8.37
C ALA A 12 -14.00 -3.78 -7.98
N GLU A 13 -14.91 -4.71 -8.28
CA GLU A 13 -16.32 -4.60 -7.89
C GLU A 13 -16.50 -4.51 -6.37
N ASN A 14 -15.82 -5.36 -5.60
CA ASN A 14 -15.91 -5.32 -4.14
C ASN A 14 -15.44 -3.96 -3.58
N LEU A 15 -14.33 -3.44 -4.08
CA LEU A 15 -13.80 -2.15 -3.64
C LEU A 15 -14.69 -0.98 -4.08
N ILE A 16 -15.26 -1.02 -5.30
CA ILE A 16 -16.23 -0.02 -5.77
C ILE A 16 -17.49 -0.03 -4.89
N GLU A 17 -18.01 -1.20 -4.56
CA GLU A 17 -19.16 -1.29 -3.64
C GLU A 17 -18.85 -0.72 -2.26
N GLN A 18 -17.67 -1.02 -1.72
CA GLN A 18 -17.24 -0.45 -0.44
C GLN A 18 -17.04 1.05 -0.53
N LEU A 19 -16.47 1.55 -1.62
CA LEU A 19 -16.30 2.98 -1.87
C LEU A 19 -17.66 3.71 -1.88
N LYS A 20 -18.68 3.14 -2.55
CA LYS A 20 -20.05 3.67 -2.56
C LYS A 20 -20.70 3.70 -1.18
N LYS A 21 -20.34 2.75 -0.30
CA LYS A 21 -20.84 2.66 1.07
C LYS A 21 -20.02 3.48 2.08
N GLY A 22 -18.92 4.14 1.65
CA GLY A 22 -18.01 4.84 2.53
C GLY A 22 -17.16 3.92 3.41
N THR A 23 -16.95 2.67 2.99
CA THR A 23 -16.25 1.63 3.78
C THR A 23 -15.00 1.07 3.10
N ALA A 24 -14.56 1.66 2.00
CA ALA A 24 -13.29 1.27 1.38
C ALA A 24 -12.12 1.50 2.35
N PRO A 25 -11.04 0.70 2.28
CA PRO A 25 -9.94 0.79 3.24
C PRO A 25 -9.40 2.21 3.44
N TRP A 26 -9.21 2.95 2.37
CA TRP A 26 -8.70 4.34 2.41
C TRP A 26 -9.74 5.39 2.80
N GLN A 27 -11.00 5.02 2.99
CA GLN A 27 -12.06 5.90 3.50
C GLN A 27 -12.24 5.79 5.03
N LYS A 28 -11.58 4.86 5.67
CA LYS A 28 -11.71 4.66 7.11
C LYS A 28 -10.72 5.55 7.86
N PRO A 29 -11.19 6.34 8.83
CA PRO A 29 -10.28 7.03 9.74
C PRO A 29 -9.61 5.99 10.66
N TRP A 30 -8.31 6.17 10.87
CA TRP A 30 -7.49 5.31 11.71
C TRP A 30 -6.84 6.17 12.79
N GLN A 31 -6.93 5.76 14.05
CA GLN A 31 -6.31 6.49 15.16
C GLN A 31 -4.93 5.88 15.48
N PRO A 32 -3.96 6.69 15.93
CA PRO A 32 -2.68 6.18 16.42
C PRO A 32 -2.90 5.11 17.50
N GLY A 33 -2.17 3.99 17.39
CA GLY A 33 -2.30 2.86 18.32
C GLY A 33 -3.49 1.91 18.03
N ASP A 34 -4.29 2.18 17.01
CA ASP A 34 -5.32 1.23 16.57
C ASP A 34 -4.65 -0.03 16.01
N PRO A 35 -5.00 -1.25 16.50
CA PRO A 35 -4.48 -2.50 15.93
C PRO A 35 -4.77 -2.64 14.43
N LEU A 36 -5.82 -1.98 13.94
CA LEU A 36 -6.19 -1.93 12.53
C LEU A 36 -5.23 -1.07 11.68
N LEU A 37 -4.35 -0.27 12.28
CA LEU A 37 -3.29 0.47 11.60
C LEU A 37 -2.14 -0.41 11.12
N THR A 38 -2.02 -1.61 11.66
CA THR A 38 -0.99 -2.55 11.19
C THR A 38 -1.39 -3.10 9.85
N LEU A 39 -0.58 -2.82 8.83
CA LEU A 39 -0.83 -3.32 7.48
C LEU A 39 -0.88 -4.84 7.45
N PRO A 40 -1.70 -5.43 6.57
CA PRO A 40 -1.76 -6.87 6.38
C PRO A 40 -0.37 -7.46 6.15
N ASN A 41 0.01 -8.43 6.96
CA ASN A 41 1.34 -9.02 6.94
C ASN A 41 1.28 -10.55 6.98
N ASN A 42 2.39 -11.17 6.57
CA ASN A 42 2.59 -12.60 6.68
C ASN A 42 3.55 -12.88 7.83
N PRO A 43 3.07 -13.42 8.95
CA PRO A 43 3.90 -13.65 10.15
C PRO A 43 5.00 -14.70 9.95
N THR A 44 4.91 -15.54 8.91
CA THR A 44 5.95 -16.52 8.57
C THR A 44 7.19 -15.84 8.00
N THR A 45 7.00 -14.74 7.26
CA THR A 45 8.09 -14.03 6.59
C THR A 45 8.41 -12.70 7.24
N GLY A 46 7.57 -12.22 8.14
CA GLY A 46 7.65 -10.88 8.75
C GLY A 46 7.41 -9.73 7.76
N LYS A 47 6.90 -10.02 6.56
CA LYS A 47 6.72 -9.01 5.50
C LYS A 47 5.27 -8.60 5.35
N ASN A 48 5.04 -7.32 5.10
CA ASN A 48 3.75 -6.78 4.72
C ASN A 48 3.37 -7.22 3.30
N TYR A 49 2.08 -7.44 3.08
CA TYR A 49 1.54 -7.55 1.73
C TYR A 49 1.67 -6.20 1.02
N LYS A 50 1.68 -6.20 -0.32
CA LYS A 50 1.93 -5.00 -1.11
C LYS A 50 0.87 -4.79 -2.20
N GLY A 51 0.71 -3.52 -2.60
CA GLY A 51 -0.16 -3.12 -3.70
C GLY A 51 -1.62 -3.54 -3.49
N ILE A 52 -2.23 -4.11 -4.54
CA ILE A 52 -3.65 -4.51 -4.50
C ILE A 52 -3.96 -5.55 -3.41
N ASN A 53 -2.98 -6.38 -3.01
CA ASN A 53 -3.19 -7.36 -1.96
C ASN A 53 -3.52 -6.70 -0.61
N VAL A 54 -2.90 -5.55 -0.30
CA VAL A 54 -3.21 -4.80 0.93
C VAL A 54 -4.68 -4.40 0.92
N LEU A 55 -5.14 -3.76 -0.17
CA LEU A 55 -6.53 -3.32 -0.30
C LEU A 55 -7.51 -4.50 -0.24
N GLN A 56 -7.17 -5.60 -0.91
CA GLN A 56 -7.97 -6.82 -0.91
C GLN A 56 -8.11 -7.42 0.50
N LEU A 57 -7.03 -7.49 1.25
CA LEU A 57 -7.02 -8.07 2.60
C LEU A 57 -7.71 -7.14 3.60
N MET A 58 -7.46 -5.83 3.54
CA MET A 58 -8.13 -4.84 4.38
C MET A 58 -9.65 -4.78 4.11
N SER A 59 -10.06 -4.98 2.85
CA SER A 59 -11.48 -5.00 2.46
C SER A 59 -12.27 -6.15 3.08
N GLN A 60 -11.60 -7.17 3.64
CA GLN A 60 -12.25 -8.27 4.33
C GLN A 60 -12.77 -7.88 5.73
N GLY A 61 -12.43 -6.70 6.24
CA GLY A 61 -12.91 -6.17 7.51
C GLY A 61 -12.43 -6.94 8.74
N ARG A 62 -11.31 -7.66 8.65
CA ARG A 62 -10.67 -8.37 9.77
C ARG A 62 -9.85 -7.40 10.62
N THR A 63 -9.76 -7.66 11.91
CA THR A 63 -9.03 -6.83 12.87
C THR A 63 -7.60 -7.31 13.11
N ASP A 64 -7.32 -8.60 12.95
CA ASP A 64 -5.96 -9.13 13.04
C ASP A 64 -5.23 -8.89 11.71
N PRO A 65 -4.05 -8.27 11.71
CA PRO A 65 -3.32 -7.97 10.46
C PRO A 65 -2.64 -9.20 9.83
N ARG A 66 -2.59 -10.33 10.51
CA ARG A 66 -1.84 -11.51 10.07
C ARG A 66 -2.64 -12.38 9.11
N TRP A 67 -2.01 -12.74 7.99
CA TRP A 67 -2.60 -13.59 6.96
C TRP A 67 -1.62 -14.67 6.53
N LEU A 68 -2.08 -15.92 6.52
CA LEU A 68 -1.28 -17.11 6.26
C LEU A 68 -1.96 -18.01 5.24
N THR A 69 -1.16 -18.74 4.47
CA THR A 69 -1.68 -19.91 3.74
C THR A 69 -2.00 -21.05 4.71
N TYR A 70 -2.83 -22.00 4.30
CA TYR A 70 -3.15 -23.18 5.10
C TYR A 70 -1.87 -23.91 5.55
N LYS A 71 -0.93 -24.12 4.63
CA LYS A 71 0.34 -24.79 4.93
C LYS A 71 1.17 -24.04 5.96
N GLN A 72 1.19 -22.71 5.89
CA GLN A 72 1.90 -21.90 6.88
C GLN A 72 1.25 -22.00 8.26
N ALA A 73 -0.08 -21.99 8.35
CA ALA A 73 -0.78 -22.21 9.62
C ALA A 73 -0.42 -23.56 10.24
N VAL A 74 -0.44 -24.64 9.45
CA VAL A 74 -0.03 -25.98 9.92
C VAL A 74 1.41 -26.01 10.42
N ASN A 75 2.33 -25.32 9.74
CA ASN A 75 3.74 -25.23 10.16
C ASN A 75 3.92 -24.51 11.51
N PHE A 76 2.96 -23.63 11.90
CA PHE A 76 2.89 -23.04 13.24
C PHE A 76 2.26 -23.98 14.29
N GLY A 77 1.84 -25.17 13.92
CA GLY A 77 1.03 -26.02 14.79
C GLY A 77 -0.41 -25.55 14.98
N ALA A 78 -0.84 -24.64 14.11
CA ALA A 78 -2.17 -24.02 14.12
C ALA A 78 -3.08 -24.64 13.06
N GLN A 79 -4.40 -24.47 13.20
CA GLN A 79 -5.39 -25.10 12.34
C GLN A 79 -6.42 -24.09 11.84
N VAL A 80 -6.56 -23.96 10.53
CA VAL A 80 -7.68 -23.24 9.94
C VAL A 80 -8.98 -23.95 10.27
N ARG A 81 -9.96 -23.23 10.82
CA ARG A 81 -11.24 -23.82 11.20
C ARG A 81 -12.01 -24.36 10.00
N LYS A 82 -12.71 -25.44 10.20
CA LYS A 82 -13.55 -26.08 9.17
C LYS A 82 -14.62 -25.11 8.67
N GLY A 83 -14.74 -24.99 7.34
CA GLY A 83 -15.76 -24.14 6.71
C GLY A 83 -15.33 -22.70 6.48
N GLU A 84 -14.17 -22.28 6.98
CA GLU A 84 -13.63 -20.94 6.70
C GLU A 84 -13.30 -20.75 5.23
N LYS A 85 -13.52 -19.52 4.73
CA LYS A 85 -13.24 -19.16 3.34
C LYS A 85 -11.92 -18.40 3.24
N SER A 86 -11.08 -18.83 2.33
CA SER A 86 -9.83 -18.15 2.03
C SER A 86 -10.06 -16.86 1.23
N THR A 87 -9.12 -15.93 1.35
CA THR A 87 -9.00 -14.77 0.48
C THR A 87 -7.86 -15.00 -0.50
N LEU A 88 -8.09 -14.72 -1.79
CA LEU A 88 -7.05 -14.84 -2.80
C LEU A 88 -6.17 -13.60 -2.81
N VAL A 89 -4.86 -13.82 -2.90
CA VAL A 89 -3.85 -12.80 -3.15
C VAL A 89 -3.05 -13.16 -4.39
N GLN A 90 -2.52 -12.16 -5.10
CA GLN A 90 -1.68 -12.38 -6.28
C GLN A 90 -0.20 -12.18 -5.96
N HIS A 91 0.64 -12.95 -6.63
CA HIS A 91 2.08 -12.82 -6.57
C HIS A 91 2.65 -12.78 -7.98
N TRP A 92 3.41 -11.74 -8.29
CA TRP A 92 4.07 -11.56 -9.57
C TRP A 92 5.52 -12.04 -9.49
N LYS A 93 5.89 -12.89 -10.45
CA LYS A 93 7.26 -13.34 -10.63
C LYS A 93 7.84 -12.67 -11.89
N PHE A 94 8.83 -11.82 -11.68
CA PHE A 94 9.49 -11.05 -12.75
C PHE A 94 10.81 -11.68 -13.20
N ALA A 95 11.38 -12.55 -12.40
CA ALA A 95 12.62 -13.25 -12.69
C ALA A 95 12.50 -14.72 -12.29
N ASP A 96 13.24 -15.57 -12.99
CA ASP A 96 13.40 -16.98 -12.65
C ASP A 96 14.81 -17.26 -12.15
N GLU A 97 14.94 -18.19 -11.21
CA GLU A 97 16.23 -18.66 -10.76
C GLU A 97 16.66 -19.83 -11.65
N ARG A 98 17.81 -19.71 -12.31
CA ARG A 98 18.38 -20.74 -13.18
C ARG A 98 19.78 -21.08 -12.74
N ILE A 99 20.21 -22.30 -13.01
CA ILE A 99 21.61 -22.69 -12.85
C ILE A 99 22.42 -21.90 -13.88
N LYS A 100 23.42 -21.15 -13.40
CA LYS A 100 24.36 -20.43 -14.27
C LYS A 100 25.17 -21.46 -15.08
N LYS A 101 25.27 -21.25 -16.39
CA LYS A 101 26.03 -22.11 -17.31
C LYS A 101 27.18 -21.35 -17.92
N ASP A 102 28.28 -22.06 -18.19
CA ASP A 102 29.40 -21.54 -18.96
C ASP A 102 29.08 -21.51 -20.47
N ASP A 103 30.02 -21.03 -21.28
CA ASP A 103 29.88 -20.94 -22.75
C ASP A 103 29.71 -22.31 -23.43
N ASN A 104 30.04 -23.39 -22.76
CA ASN A 104 29.88 -24.77 -23.22
C ASN A 104 28.55 -25.41 -22.74
N GLY A 105 27.75 -24.65 -21.97
CA GLY A 105 26.46 -25.12 -21.42
C GLY A 105 26.56 -25.93 -20.14
N ASN A 106 27.74 -26.06 -19.52
CA ASN A 106 27.94 -26.75 -18.26
C ASN A 106 27.58 -25.86 -17.06
N PRO A 107 27.07 -26.44 -15.95
CA PRO A 107 26.84 -25.72 -14.73
C PRO A 107 28.13 -25.08 -14.18
N VAL A 108 28.08 -23.79 -13.85
CA VAL A 108 29.19 -23.12 -13.12
C VAL A 108 29.08 -23.50 -11.64
N LEU A 109 30.19 -23.92 -11.05
CA LEU A 109 30.29 -24.32 -9.65
C LEU A 109 30.98 -23.23 -8.82
N ASP A 110 30.63 -23.11 -7.54
CA ASP A 110 31.34 -22.28 -6.57
C ASP A 110 32.59 -23.03 -6.03
N SER A 111 33.32 -22.37 -5.13
CA SER A 111 34.52 -22.94 -4.50
C SER A 111 34.28 -24.22 -3.67
N GLU A 112 33.01 -24.52 -3.35
CA GLU A 112 32.60 -25.70 -2.60
C GLU A 112 31.95 -26.76 -3.49
N GLY A 113 31.99 -26.57 -4.83
CA GLY A 113 31.44 -27.52 -5.80
C GLY A 113 29.91 -27.44 -5.97
N ARG A 114 29.23 -26.42 -5.44
CA ARG A 114 27.80 -26.24 -5.57
C ARG A 114 27.47 -25.43 -6.84
N GLN A 115 26.37 -25.75 -7.49
CA GLN A 115 25.91 -25.04 -8.67
C GLN A 115 25.52 -23.59 -8.33
N ILE A 116 26.14 -22.64 -9.02
CA ILE A 116 25.78 -21.23 -8.91
C ILE A 116 24.46 -21.00 -9.61
N LYS A 117 23.55 -20.32 -8.93
CA LYS A 117 22.28 -19.87 -9.49
C LYS A 117 22.33 -18.40 -9.86
N GLU A 118 21.66 -18.04 -10.93
CA GLU A 118 21.52 -16.65 -11.39
C GLU A 118 20.04 -16.27 -11.55
N GLN A 119 19.73 -15.01 -11.35
CA GLN A 119 18.41 -14.45 -11.58
C GLN A 119 18.29 -14.03 -13.05
N VAL A 120 17.38 -14.67 -13.77
CA VAL A 120 17.11 -14.35 -15.19
C VAL A 120 15.75 -13.66 -15.27
N LYS A 121 15.74 -12.42 -15.77
CA LYS A 121 14.52 -11.66 -15.98
C LYS A 121 13.61 -12.39 -16.98
N LEU A 122 12.35 -12.54 -16.62
CA LEU A 122 11.35 -13.11 -17.51
C LEU A 122 10.93 -12.08 -18.58
N GLU A 123 10.84 -12.50 -19.82
CA GLU A 123 10.29 -11.66 -20.90
C GLU A 123 8.85 -11.27 -20.62
N ARG A 124 8.09 -12.18 -20.02
CA ARG A 124 6.72 -11.94 -19.56
C ARG A 124 6.60 -12.32 -18.09
N PRO A 125 6.26 -11.36 -17.22
CA PRO A 125 5.98 -11.66 -15.83
C PRO A 125 4.88 -12.71 -15.70
N ARG A 126 5.02 -13.60 -14.70
CA ARG A 126 4.01 -14.61 -14.38
C ARG A 126 3.27 -14.23 -13.12
N VAL A 127 1.95 -14.38 -13.15
CA VAL A 127 1.12 -14.19 -11.96
C VAL A 127 0.75 -15.54 -11.36
N PHE A 128 0.88 -15.64 -10.05
CA PHE A 128 0.45 -16.76 -9.24
C PHE A 128 -0.56 -16.27 -8.22
N TYR A 129 -1.47 -17.14 -7.83
CA TYR A 129 -2.46 -16.86 -6.81
C TYR A 129 -2.24 -17.77 -5.60
N ALA A 130 -2.40 -17.23 -4.42
CA ALA A 130 -2.36 -17.98 -3.17
C ALA A 130 -3.65 -17.73 -2.38
N SER A 131 -4.14 -18.78 -1.75
CA SER A 131 -5.24 -18.71 -0.80
C SER A 131 -4.69 -18.46 0.59
N VAL A 132 -5.09 -17.36 1.23
CA VAL A 132 -4.68 -17.00 2.58
C VAL A 132 -5.90 -16.91 3.51
N PHE A 133 -5.66 -17.13 4.78
CA PHE A 133 -6.63 -17.05 5.85
C PHE A 133 -6.15 -16.04 6.87
N ASN A 134 -7.07 -15.25 7.41
CA ASN A 134 -6.78 -14.33 8.49
C ASN A 134 -6.52 -15.11 9.80
N ALA A 135 -5.70 -14.57 10.69
CA ALA A 135 -5.43 -15.18 11.99
C ALA A 135 -6.71 -15.44 12.80
N GLU A 136 -7.74 -14.60 12.65
CA GLU A 136 -9.06 -14.80 13.26
C GLU A 136 -9.79 -16.08 12.79
N GLN A 137 -9.36 -16.69 11.70
CA GLN A 137 -9.92 -17.92 11.13
C GLN A 137 -9.11 -19.18 11.53
N ILE A 138 -8.07 -19.00 12.37
CA ILE A 138 -7.07 -20.03 12.67
C ILE A 138 -7.02 -20.26 14.17
N ASP A 139 -7.21 -21.52 14.59
CA ASP A 139 -7.11 -21.93 15.98
C ASP A 139 -5.64 -22.23 16.32
N ASN A 140 -5.27 -22.02 17.58
CA ASN A 140 -3.94 -22.27 18.14
C ASN A 140 -2.81 -21.41 17.53
N LEU A 141 -3.12 -20.34 16.82
CA LEU A 141 -2.11 -19.37 16.43
C LEU A 141 -1.68 -18.55 17.67
N PRO A 142 -0.37 -18.29 17.88
CA PRO A 142 0.07 -17.43 18.97
C PRO A 142 -0.65 -16.08 18.98
N LYS A 143 -0.95 -15.55 20.16
CA LYS A 143 -1.57 -14.23 20.27
C LYS A 143 -0.72 -13.18 19.55
N LEU A 144 -1.40 -12.19 18.98
CA LEU A 144 -0.72 -11.06 18.37
C LEU A 144 0.00 -10.26 19.46
N ASP A 145 1.33 -10.19 19.34
CA ASP A 145 2.17 -9.31 20.15
C ASP A 145 2.42 -8.02 19.37
N ILE A 146 1.65 -6.99 19.70
CA ILE A 146 1.82 -5.65 19.09
C ILE A 146 2.94 -4.97 19.86
N LYS A 147 4.15 -5.01 19.31
CA LYS A 147 5.27 -4.23 19.83
C LYS A 147 5.04 -2.74 19.55
N ALA A 148 5.23 -1.93 20.57
CA ALA A 148 5.35 -0.50 20.34
C ALA A 148 6.52 -0.23 19.37
N PRO A 149 6.40 0.76 18.47
CA PRO A 149 7.51 1.09 17.59
C PRO A 149 8.72 1.57 18.42
N ASP A 150 9.92 1.27 17.91
CA ASP A 150 11.19 1.65 18.54
C ASP A 150 11.49 3.16 18.42
N TRP A 151 10.57 3.94 17.87
CA TRP A 151 10.67 5.39 17.65
C TRP A 151 9.34 6.08 17.92
N GLU A 152 9.40 7.38 18.19
CA GLU A 152 8.21 8.22 18.21
C GLU A 152 7.69 8.43 16.77
N PRO A 153 6.45 8.04 16.46
CA PRO A 153 5.88 8.13 15.10
C PRO A 153 5.99 9.52 14.48
N LEU A 154 5.77 10.57 15.27
CA LEU A 154 5.81 11.95 14.80
C LEU A 154 7.23 12.42 14.48
N ASP A 155 8.23 11.98 15.23
CA ASP A 155 9.65 12.30 14.98
C ASP A 155 10.10 11.71 13.65
N ARG A 156 9.69 10.48 13.34
CA ARG A 156 9.98 9.86 12.06
C ARG A 156 9.29 10.58 10.89
N ALA A 157 8.04 11.00 11.06
CA ALA A 157 7.33 11.77 10.05
C ALA A 157 7.99 13.13 9.81
N GLU A 158 8.40 13.83 10.87
CA GLU A 158 9.17 15.09 10.77
C GLU A 158 10.51 14.88 10.06
N GLN A 159 11.23 13.81 10.39
CA GLN A 159 12.50 13.47 9.73
C GLN A 159 12.31 13.25 8.22
N ILE A 160 11.25 12.55 7.82
CA ILE A 160 10.92 12.34 6.40
C ILE A 160 10.73 13.68 5.69
N LEU A 161 9.93 14.58 6.27
CA LEU A 161 9.68 15.91 5.69
C LEU A 161 10.97 16.70 5.54
N GLN A 162 11.83 16.70 6.55
CA GLN A 162 13.12 17.42 6.53
C GLN A 162 14.09 16.82 5.51
N GLN A 163 14.25 15.51 5.47
CA GLN A 163 15.21 14.84 4.60
C GLN A 163 14.76 14.75 3.13
N SER A 164 13.46 14.92 2.87
CA SER A 164 12.96 15.00 1.50
C SER A 164 13.50 16.21 0.75
N ASN A 165 13.92 17.27 1.47
CA ASN A 165 14.27 18.57 0.95
C ASN A 165 13.16 19.24 0.12
N ALA A 166 11.91 18.81 0.29
CA ALA A 166 10.76 19.46 -0.32
C ALA A 166 10.63 20.89 0.22
N VAL A 167 10.36 21.84 -0.67
CA VAL A 167 10.09 23.23 -0.26
C VAL A 167 8.69 23.29 0.32
N ILE A 168 8.60 23.50 1.63
CA ILE A 168 7.33 23.54 2.37
C ILE A 168 7.09 24.96 2.87
N HIS A 169 5.96 25.56 2.46
CA HIS A 169 5.50 26.86 2.91
C HIS A 169 4.31 26.70 3.86
N HIS A 170 4.34 27.39 4.99
CA HIS A 170 3.22 27.45 5.91
C HIS A 170 2.51 28.80 5.81
N GLY A 171 1.18 28.81 5.87
CA GLY A 171 0.36 30.01 5.76
C GLY A 171 -0.93 29.90 6.57
N GLU A 172 -1.61 31.06 6.71
CA GLU A 172 -2.89 31.18 7.45
C GLU A 172 -4.10 30.57 6.71
N ASN A 173 -3.90 30.06 5.49
CA ASN A 173 -4.96 29.40 4.72
C ASN A 173 -5.26 28.02 5.35
N ASP A 174 -6.51 27.59 5.22
CA ASP A 174 -7.02 26.29 5.64
C ASP A 174 -6.83 25.19 4.57
N ARG A 175 -5.95 25.41 3.58
CA ARG A 175 -5.73 24.51 2.44
C ARG A 175 -4.31 23.98 2.43
N ALA A 176 -4.19 22.66 2.26
CA ALA A 176 -2.96 21.99 1.89
C ALA A 176 -2.98 21.68 0.40
N PHE A 177 -1.85 21.83 -0.29
CA PHE A 177 -1.68 21.44 -1.68
C PHE A 177 -0.21 21.40 -2.10
N TYR A 178 0.11 20.52 -3.02
CA TYR A 178 1.34 20.57 -3.80
C TYR A 178 1.15 21.38 -5.06
N ARG A 179 2.10 22.26 -5.39
CA ARG A 179 2.10 23.09 -6.60
C ARG A 179 3.20 22.64 -7.56
N PRO A 180 2.86 21.91 -8.64
CA PRO A 180 3.86 21.42 -9.60
C PRO A 180 4.70 22.53 -10.26
N SER A 181 4.09 23.68 -10.56
CA SER A 181 4.78 24.79 -11.26
C SER A 181 5.93 25.42 -10.47
N THR A 182 5.90 25.34 -9.15
CA THR A 182 6.94 25.86 -8.25
C THR A 182 7.64 24.75 -7.47
N ASP A 183 7.26 23.50 -7.70
CA ASP A 183 7.74 22.32 -6.98
C ASP A 183 7.72 22.49 -5.45
N SER A 184 6.62 23.04 -4.93
CA SER A 184 6.49 23.39 -3.51
C SER A 184 5.19 22.88 -2.90
N ILE A 185 5.27 22.51 -1.63
CA ILE A 185 4.13 22.11 -0.79
C ILE A 185 3.68 23.33 0.03
N HIS A 186 2.39 23.52 0.12
CA HIS A 186 1.77 24.58 0.92
C HIS A 186 0.86 23.94 1.97
N LEU A 187 1.08 24.30 3.24
CA LEU A 187 0.35 23.74 4.38
C LEU A 187 -0.19 24.86 5.27
N PRO A 188 -1.32 24.65 5.97
CA PRO A 188 -1.67 25.44 7.14
C PRO A 188 -0.58 25.40 8.21
N HIS A 189 -0.54 26.38 9.07
CA HIS A 189 0.34 26.34 10.25
C HIS A 189 0.00 25.16 11.17
N LYS A 190 1.00 24.56 11.82
CA LYS A 190 0.82 23.41 12.71
C LYS A 190 -0.27 23.63 13.77
N HIS A 191 -0.38 24.85 14.30
CA HIS A 191 -1.38 25.20 15.31
C HIS A 191 -2.84 25.21 14.83
N GLN A 192 -3.07 25.21 13.50
CA GLN A 192 -4.41 25.16 12.90
C GLN A 192 -4.99 23.75 12.84
N PHE A 193 -4.17 22.73 13.08
CA PHE A 193 -4.62 21.34 13.15
C PHE A 193 -5.06 20.97 14.57
N SER A 194 -6.10 20.16 14.67
CA SER A 194 -6.64 19.70 15.97
C SER A 194 -5.71 18.75 16.72
N ALA A 195 -4.80 18.07 16.01
CA ALA A 195 -3.79 17.19 16.57
C ALA A 195 -2.55 17.15 15.67
N PRO A 196 -1.34 16.89 16.23
CA PRO A 196 -0.11 16.80 15.44
C PRO A 196 -0.18 15.73 14.34
N GLU A 197 -0.84 14.61 14.61
CA GLU A 197 -1.02 13.49 13.68
C GLU A 197 -1.74 13.94 12.41
N HIS A 198 -2.73 14.82 12.51
CA HIS A 198 -3.46 15.37 11.37
C HIS A 198 -2.57 16.23 10.48
N TYR A 199 -1.67 17.02 11.11
CA TYR A 199 -0.67 17.79 10.37
C TYR A 199 0.24 16.87 9.55
N TYR A 200 0.80 15.84 10.19
CA TYR A 200 1.73 14.92 9.51
C TYR A 200 1.03 14.07 8.45
N ALA A 201 -0.19 13.61 8.70
CA ALA A 201 -0.98 12.89 7.71
C ALA A 201 -1.21 13.75 6.46
N THR A 202 -1.60 15.02 6.64
CA THR A 202 -1.77 16.01 5.55
C THR A 202 -0.45 16.30 4.84
N ALA A 203 0.62 16.56 5.58
CA ALA A 203 1.93 16.86 5.00
C ALA A 203 2.49 15.68 4.19
N LEU A 204 2.29 14.45 4.64
CA LEU A 204 2.72 13.25 3.92
C LEU A 204 1.84 12.98 2.68
N HIS A 205 0.55 13.33 2.71
CA HIS A 205 -0.30 13.29 1.53
C HIS A 205 0.24 14.23 0.44
N GLU A 206 0.54 15.48 0.81
CA GLU A 206 1.12 16.46 -0.14
C GLU A 206 2.53 16.05 -0.60
N LEU A 207 3.33 15.42 0.26
CA LEU A 207 4.61 14.84 -0.12
C LEU A 207 4.41 13.67 -1.09
N GLY A 208 3.31 12.95 -0.99
CA GLY A 208 2.89 11.95 -1.97
C GLY A 208 2.72 12.56 -3.36
N HIS A 209 2.01 13.67 -3.50
CA HIS A 209 1.90 14.41 -4.76
C HIS A 209 3.25 14.94 -5.23
N TRP A 210 4.03 15.55 -4.34
CA TRP A 210 5.39 16.05 -4.64
C TRP A 210 6.30 14.96 -5.22
N SER A 211 6.17 13.72 -4.72
CA SER A 211 6.93 12.59 -5.26
C SER A 211 6.64 12.31 -6.75
N GLY A 212 5.54 12.83 -7.28
CA GLY A 212 5.11 12.61 -8.66
C GLY A 212 5.80 13.45 -9.71
N SER A 213 6.62 14.43 -9.36
CA SER A 213 7.30 15.26 -10.35
C SER A 213 8.16 14.44 -11.32
N GLU A 214 8.48 15.03 -12.47
CA GLU A 214 9.26 14.40 -13.55
C GLU A 214 10.62 13.88 -13.06
N THR A 215 11.25 14.62 -12.15
CA THR A 215 12.58 14.28 -11.60
C THR A 215 12.56 13.21 -10.53
N ARG A 216 11.38 12.78 -10.07
CA ARG A 216 11.18 11.78 -9.02
C ARG A 216 10.48 10.52 -9.56
N LEU A 217 9.22 10.31 -9.25
CA LEU A 217 8.47 9.13 -9.73
C LEU A 217 7.83 9.33 -11.09
N ASN A 218 7.91 10.53 -11.66
CA ASN A 218 7.46 10.88 -13.01
C ASN A 218 6.00 10.44 -13.30
N ARG A 219 5.06 10.86 -12.42
CA ARG A 219 3.63 10.68 -12.65
C ARG A 219 3.07 11.88 -13.42
N ASP A 220 1.98 11.67 -14.15
CA ASP A 220 1.31 12.76 -14.86
C ASP A 220 0.48 13.63 -13.89
N LEU A 221 1.04 14.77 -13.50
CA LEU A 221 0.43 15.78 -12.63
C LEU A 221 -0.15 16.98 -13.41
N SER A 222 -0.23 16.89 -14.73
CA SER A 222 -0.65 17.99 -15.60
C SER A 222 -2.16 18.22 -15.65
N HIS A 223 -2.93 17.39 -14.96
CA HIS A 223 -4.39 17.41 -15.03
C HIS A 223 -5.01 18.54 -14.20
N PRO A 224 -5.95 19.31 -14.77
CA PRO A 224 -6.63 20.37 -14.03
C PRO A 224 -7.53 19.80 -12.93
N PHE A 225 -7.71 20.60 -11.88
CA PHE A 225 -8.59 20.30 -10.76
C PHE A 225 -9.98 19.84 -11.24
N GLY A 226 -10.49 18.75 -10.66
CA GLY A 226 -11.81 18.19 -10.98
C GLY A 226 -11.87 17.34 -12.25
N SER A 227 -10.77 17.19 -12.99
CA SER A 227 -10.69 16.27 -14.13
C SER A 227 -10.55 14.79 -13.69
N GLU A 228 -10.80 13.88 -14.63
CA GLU A 228 -10.61 12.45 -14.41
C GLU A 228 -9.14 12.10 -14.05
N GLY A 229 -8.18 12.71 -14.76
CA GLY A 229 -6.75 12.50 -14.45
C GLY A 229 -6.37 13.02 -13.08
N TYR A 230 -6.93 14.16 -12.66
CA TYR A 230 -6.77 14.67 -11.29
C TYR A 230 -7.34 13.68 -10.26
N ALA A 231 -8.55 13.14 -10.49
CA ALA A 231 -9.15 12.17 -9.60
C ALA A 231 -8.30 10.88 -9.46
N LYS A 232 -7.67 10.44 -10.55
CA LYS A 232 -6.74 9.30 -10.54
C LYS A 232 -5.49 9.56 -9.68
N GLU A 233 -4.93 10.76 -9.74
CA GLU A 233 -3.78 11.14 -8.90
C GLU A 233 -4.18 11.26 -7.42
N GLU A 234 -5.33 11.86 -7.12
CA GLU A 234 -5.86 11.94 -5.75
C GLU A 234 -6.08 10.55 -5.15
N LEU A 235 -6.59 9.60 -5.93
CA LEU A 235 -6.76 8.21 -5.47
C LEU A 235 -5.41 7.57 -5.11
N ARG A 236 -4.35 7.83 -5.88
CA ARG A 236 -2.99 7.36 -5.61
C ARG A 236 -2.44 7.95 -4.31
N ALA A 237 -2.56 9.25 -4.17
CA ALA A 237 -2.08 9.96 -2.98
C ALA A 237 -2.83 9.54 -1.72
N GLU A 238 -4.14 9.34 -1.81
CA GLU A 238 -4.97 8.90 -0.68
C GLU A 238 -4.62 7.48 -0.22
N ILE A 239 -4.50 6.55 -1.16
CA ILE A 239 -4.06 5.18 -0.83
C ILE A 239 -2.64 5.21 -0.25
N ALA A 240 -1.72 6.01 -0.81
CA ALA A 240 -0.36 6.15 -0.30
C ALA A 240 -0.34 6.74 1.11
N SER A 241 -1.17 7.76 1.38
CA SER A 241 -1.34 8.35 2.71
C SER A 241 -1.80 7.31 3.74
N MET A 242 -2.78 6.49 3.40
CA MET A 242 -3.21 5.38 4.25
C MET A 242 -2.06 4.39 4.52
N LEU A 243 -1.30 4.01 3.50
CA LEU A 243 -0.17 3.09 3.66
C LEU A 243 0.93 3.68 4.53
N LEU A 244 1.26 4.96 4.34
CA LEU A 244 2.24 5.69 5.15
C LEU A 244 1.78 5.81 6.60
N GLY A 245 0.51 6.16 6.82
CA GLY A 245 -0.10 6.22 8.15
C GLY A 245 0.01 4.89 8.91
N GLY A 246 -0.20 3.77 8.22
CA GLY A 246 -0.04 2.43 8.76
C GLY A 246 1.42 2.07 9.09
N GLU A 247 2.37 2.38 8.20
CA GLU A 247 3.79 2.10 8.42
C GLU A 247 4.42 2.97 9.51
N LEU A 248 3.98 4.22 9.62
CA LEU A 248 4.50 5.16 10.59
C LEU A 248 3.76 5.14 11.93
N GLY A 249 2.56 4.55 11.97
CA GLY A 249 1.73 4.52 13.19
C GLY A 249 1.09 5.87 13.54
N ILE A 250 0.98 6.80 12.58
CA ILE A 250 0.43 8.16 12.81
C ILE A 250 -1.07 8.27 12.54
N GLY A 251 -1.69 7.23 11.99
CA GLY A 251 -3.10 7.28 11.64
C GLY A 251 -3.36 7.70 10.19
N HIS A 252 -4.65 7.77 9.85
CA HIS A 252 -5.13 8.18 8.54
C HIS A 252 -6.44 8.95 8.71
N ASP A 253 -6.54 10.12 8.10
CA ASP A 253 -7.72 10.98 8.14
C ASP A 253 -8.21 11.29 6.71
N PRO A 254 -9.19 10.54 6.19
CA PRO A 254 -9.71 10.70 4.84
C PRO A 254 -10.77 11.80 4.71
N GLU A 255 -11.19 12.47 5.78
CA GLU A 255 -12.31 13.42 5.75
C GLU A 255 -12.07 14.58 4.79
N GLN A 256 -10.82 15.04 4.66
CA GLN A 256 -10.45 16.12 3.76
C GLN A 256 -10.63 15.77 2.27
N HIS A 257 -10.69 14.48 1.94
CA HIS A 257 -10.78 13.98 0.56
C HIS A 257 -12.17 13.40 0.20
N ALA A 258 -13.15 13.53 1.09
CA ALA A 258 -14.52 13.04 0.85
C ALA A 258 -15.17 13.60 -0.44
N ALA A 259 -14.76 14.80 -0.85
CA ALA A 259 -15.25 15.44 -2.08
C ALA A 259 -14.87 14.66 -3.36
N TYR A 260 -13.83 13.86 -3.36
CA TYR A 260 -13.36 13.10 -4.53
C TYR A 260 -14.05 11.75 -4.72
N VAL A 261 -14.80 11.26 -3.73
CA VAL A 261 -15.41 9.91 -3.74
C VAL A 261 -16.24 9.68 -5.00
N GLY A 262 -17.09 10.63 -5.38
CA GLY A 262 -17.90 10.53 -6.60
C GLY A 262 -17.07 10.40 -7.88
N SER A 263 -15.96 11.12 -7.96
CA SER A 263 -15.03 11.07 -9.09
C SER A 263 -14.28 9.74 -9.13
N TRP A 264 -13.87 9.20 -7.97
CA TRP A 264 -13.24 7.89 -7.87
C TRP A 264 -14.17 6.76 -8.31
N ILE A 265 -15.44 6.80 -7.87
CA ILE A 265 -16.45 5.83 -8.29
C ILE A 265 -16.55 5.81 -9.81
N LYS A 266 -16.71 6.99 -10.43
CA LYS A 266 -16.81 7.11 -11.89
C LYS A 266 -15.58 6.53 -12.60
N VAL A 267 -14.39 6.93 -12.19
CA VAL A 267 -13.12 6.43 -12.75
C VAL A 267 -13.02 4.91 -12.66
N LEU A 268 -13.37 4.32 -11.52
CA LEU A 268 -13.25 2.88 -11.31
C LEU A 268 -14.37 2.07 -11.99
N GLU A 269 -15.54 2.66 -12.21
CA GLU A 269 -16.61 2.04 -13.01
C GLU A 269 -16.28 2.03 -14.50
N GLU A 270 -15.64 3.08 -15.01
CA GLU A 270 -15.20 3.19 -16.41
C GLU A 270 -13.99 2.27 -16.68
N ASP A 271 -13.05 2.19 -15.75
CA ASP A 271 -11.89 1.30 -15.84
C ASP A 271 -11.58 0.61 -14.50
N PRO A 272 -12.16 -0.56 -14.23
CA PRO A 272 -11.91 -1.32 -13.00
C PRO A 272 -10.44 -1.67 -12.73
N LYS A 273 -9.59 -1.70 -13.77
CA LYS A 273 -8.15 -1.96 -13.62
C LYS A 273 -7.39 -0.78 -13.03
N GLU A 274 -8.00 0.41 -13.01
CA GLU A 274 -7.36 1.60 -12.44
C GLU A 274 -7.03 1.43 -10.95
N ILE A 275 -7.84 0.68 -10.20
CA ILE A 275 -7.53 0.41 -8.79
C ILE A 275 -6.22 -0.37 -8.60
N PHE A 276 -5.87 -1.24 -9.54
CA PHE A 276 -4.61 -1.99 -9.51
C PHE A 276 -3.42 -1.08 -9.80
N ARG A 277 -3.56 -0.17 -10.77
CA ARG A 277 -2.54 0.84 -11.07
C ARG A 277 -2.37 1.81 -9.91
N ALA A 278 -3.47 2.31 -9.35
CA ALA A 278 -3.44 3.20 -8.21
C ALA A 278 -2.76 2.55 -6.99
N ALA A 279 -3.09 1.31 -6.68
CA ALA A 279 -2.47 0.57 -5.58
C ALA A 279 -0.97 0.32 -5.81
N ALA A 280 -0.56 0.02 -7.04
CA ALA A 280 0.85 -0.17 -7.40
C ALA A 280 1.65 1.14 -7.31
N ASP A 281 1.07 2.25 -7.76
CA ASP A 281 1.71 3.56 -7.68
C ASP A 281 1.75 4.08 -6.24
N ALA A 282 0.69 3.86 -5.45
CA ALA A 282 0.68 4.18 -4.02
C ALA A 282 1.78 3.43 -3.24
N GLU A 283 2.05 2.18 -3.59
CA GLU A 283 3.15 1.43 -3.01
C GLU A 283 4.52 2.06 -3.35
N LYS A 284 4.73 2.50 -4.60
CA LYS A 284 5.94 3.21 -5.01
C LYS A 284 6.09 4.55 -4.29
N ILE A 285 4.99 5.30 -4.14
CA ILE A 285 4.97 6.56 -3.38
C ILE A 285 5.41 6.29 -1.94
N LYS A 286 4.79 5.32 -1.28
CA LYS A 286 5.15 4.93 0.09
C LYS A 286 6.63 4.57 0.21
N ASP A 287 7.13 3.67 -0.64
CA ASP A 287 8.52 3.21 -0.59
C ASP A 287 9.49 4.38 -0.83
N TYR A 288 9.16 5.31 -1.75
CA TYR A 288 9.95 6.50 -2.03
C TYR A 288 9.98 7.46 -0.84
N VAL A 289 8.83 7.76 -0.25
CA VAL A 289 8.72 8.66 0.90
C VAL A 289 9.44 8.07 2.12
N LEU A 290 9.28 6.78 2.39
CA LEU A 290 9.96 6.11 3.51
C LEU A 290 11.48 6.03 3.33
N SER A 291 12.01 6.14 2.11
CA SER A 291 13.45 6.15 1.87
C SER A 291 14.16 7.35 2.51
N PHE A 292 13.43 8.43 2.82
CA PHE A 292 13.96 9.59 3.53
C PHE A 292 14.10 9.39 5.05
N SER A 293 13.67 8.26 5.60
CA SER A 293 13.82 7.95 7.03
C SER A 293 14.86 6.84 7.31
N GLN A 294 15.73 6.55 6.36
CA GLN A 294 16.79 5.53 6.48
C GLN A 294 18.11 6.13 6.90
#